data_74cbd47c651ed411e9507c60f90247cb
#
_entry.id   74cbd47c651ed411e9507c60f90247cb
#
_cell.length_a   1.000
_cell.length_b   1.000
_cell.length_c   1.000
_cell.angle_alpha   90.00
_cell.angle_beta   90.00
_cell.angle_gamma   90.00
#
_symmetry.space_group_name_H-M   'P 1'
#
loop_
_entity.id
_entity.type
_entity.pdbx_description
1 polymer ?
#
loop_
_entity_poly.entity_id
_entity_poly.type
_entity_poly.pdbx_seq_one_letter_code
_entity_poly.pdbx_strand_id
1 'polypeptide(L)'
;DETNGSYCGIGALVSQNVQTGVSTIVRVFEGSPAEEAGILPGDALYKVDGTEVIGMDLSLLVNNYVKGEEGSQLTITVYRENSDEYKDITLTRRPIDVQTVSGKMLDEEIGYISVAEFDRVTADQFKSKIEELQGEGMKRLIIDLRNNPLGAPFVRVSEQPAVGRNLEDVHTISLEVPADHLENQG
;
A
#
# COMPACT_ATOMS: atom_id res chain seq x y z
N ASP A 1 22.49 3.75 3.35
CA ASP A 1 21.87 2.46 2.99
C ASP A 1 20.48 2.75 2.44
N GLU A 2 20.36 2.62 1.13
CA GLU A 2 19.10 2.84 0.40
C GLU A 2 18.11 1.74 0.80
N THR A 3 17.10 2.09 1.56
CA THR A 3 15.99 1.20 1.88
C THR A 3 15.20 0.97 0.61
N ASN A 4 15.31 -0.22 0.10
CA ASN A 4 14.71 -0.76 -1.11
C ASN A 4 13.18 -0.89 -0.97
N GLY A 5 12.43 0.23 -0.93
CA GLY A 5 10.95 0.24 -0.95
C GLY A 5 10.23 -0.49 0.19
N SER A 6 10.94 -1.14 1.09
CA SER A 6 10.39 -1.76 2.28
C SER A 6 10.78 -0.96 3.53
N TYR A 7 9.85 -0.65 4.39
CA TYR A 7 10.09 -0.10 5.71
C TYR A 7 9.61 -1.08 6.78
N CYS A 8 10.29 -1.11 7.93
CA CYS A 8 9.86 -1.94 9.04
C CYS A 8 8.78 -1.22 9.84
N GLY A 9 7.63 -1.84 9.88
CA GLY A 9 6.44 -1.30 10.53
C GLY A 9 5.42 -2.38 10.84
N ILE A 10 4.17 -1.98 10.91
CA ILE A 10 3.05 -2.87 11.24
C ILE A 10 2.15 -3.22 10.07
N GLY A 11 2.24 -2.49 8.96
CA GLY A 11 1.40 -2.72 7.78
C GLY A 11 -0.03 -2.21 7.93
N ALA A 12 -0.18 -0.99 8.39
CA ALA A 12 -1.46 -0.28 8.46
C ALA A 12 -1.33 1.17 8.01
N LEU A 13 -2.37 1.67 7.36
CA LEU A 13 -2.52 3.08 7.05
C LEU A 13 -3.24 3.77 8.20
N VAL A 14 -2.66 4.86 8.70
CA VAL A 14 -3.21 5.65 9.81
C VAL A 14 -3.57 7.04 9.31
N SER A 15 -4.72 7.55 9.74
CA SER A 15 -5.14 8.93 9.51
C SER A 15 -5.40 9.61 10.85
N GLN A 16 -5.08 10.89 10.94
CA GLN A 16 -5.32 11.69 12.15
C GLN A 16 -6.41 12.72 11.92
N ASN A 17 -7.35 12.77 12.85
CA ASN A 17 -8.30 13.87 12.91
C ASN A 17 -7.63 15.07 13.59
N VAL A 18 -7.37 16.12 12.82
CA VAL A 18 -6.68 17.33 13.31
C VAL A 18 -7.43 18.09 14.40
N GLN A 19 -8.74 17.92 14.52
CA GLN A 19 -9.53 18.62 15.56
C GLN A 19 -9.47 17.89 16.90
N THR A 20 -9.49 16.56 16.89
CA THR A 20 -9.48 15.73 18.10
C THR A 20 -8.11 15.21 18.47
N GLY A 21 -7.16 15.23 17.51
CA GLY A 21 -5.84 14.63 17.67
C GLY A 21 -5.85 13.10 17.69
N VAL A 22 -6.99 12.48 17.44
CA VAL A 22 -7.13 11.01 17.44
C VAL A 22 -6.60 10.45 16.12
N SER A 23 -5.69 9.50 16.21
CA SER A 23 -5.17 8.73 15.07
C SER A 23 -5.94 7.42 14.95
N THR A 24 -6.48 7.13 13.76
CA THR A 24 -7.33 5.97 13.51
C THR A 24 -6.77 5.12 12.36
N ILE A 25 -6.85 3.81 12.49
CA ILE A 25 -6.49 2.88 11.41
C ILE A 25 -7.53 2.99 10.31
N VAL A 26 -7.08 3.38 9.11
CA VAL A 26 -7.94 3.50 7.92
C VAL A 26 -7.95 2.21 7.12
N ARG A 27 -6.79 1.57 7.02
CA ARG A 27 -6.60 0.33 6.25
C ARG A 27 -5.55 -0.55 6.90
N VAL A 28 -5.74 -1.84 6.83
CA VAL A 28 -4.75 -2.86 7.21
C VAL A 28 -4.35 -3.60 5.94
N PHE A 29 -3.05 -3.81 5.75
CA PHE A 29 -2.52 -4.50 4.58
C PHE A 29 -2.57 -6.01 4.78
N GLU A 30 -2.96 -6.71 3.72
CA GLU A 30 -3.01 -8.17 3.71
C GLU A 30 -1.65 -8.80 4.01
N GLY A 31 -1.63 -9.84 4.82
CA GLY A 31 -0.41 -10.54 5.24
C GLY A 31 0.52 -9.71 6.15
N SER A 32 0.06 -8.58 6.66
CA SER A 32 0.85 -7.70 7.53
C SER A 32 0.79 -8.11 9.01
N PRO A 33 1.77 -7.69 9.84
CA PRO A 33 1.71 -7.88 11.29
C PRO A 33 0.43 -7.34 11.93
N ALA A 34 -0.10 -6.21 11.41
CA ALA A 34 -1.34 -5.62 11.92
C ALA A 34 -2.56 -6.51 11.66
N GLU A 35 -2.65 -7.12 10.46
CA GLU A 35 -3.72 -8.06 10.14
C GLU A 35 -3.63 -9.32 11.00
N GLU A 36 -2.45 -9.93 11.07
CA GLU A 36 -2.20 -11.14 11.86
C GLU A 36 -2.50 -10.96 13.34
N ALA A 37 -2.23 -9.76 13.88
CA ALA A 37 -2.51 -9.41 15.26
C ALA A 37 -3.97 -9.00 15.52
N GLY A 38 -4.79 -8.86 14.47
CA GLY A 38 -6.22 -8.54 14.58
C GLY A 38 -6.53 -7.06 14.79
N ILE A 39 -5.65 -6.17 14.32
CA ILE A 39 -5.96 -4.74 14.15
C ILE A 39 -6.98 -4.61 13.02
N LEU A 40 -7.97 -3.75 13.20
CA LEU A 40 -9.04 -3.55 12.24
C LEU A 40 -9.12 -2.08 11.78
N PRO A 41 -9.60 -1.83 10.55
CA PRO A 41 -10.01 -0.49 10.16
C PRO A 41 -11.05 0.07 11.15
N GLY A 42 -10.87 1.33 11.54
CA GLY A 42 -11.69 2.00 12.55
C GLY A 42 -11.12 1.94 13.98
N ASP A 43 -10.12 1.10 14.25
CA ASP A 43 -9.45 1.10 15.55
C ASP A 43 -8.74 2.45 15.79
N ALA A 44 -9.05 3.12 16.90
CA ALA A 44 -8.39 4.35 17.31
C ALA A 44 -7.16 4.04 18.17
N LEU A 45 -6.01 4.61 17.85
CA LEU A 45 -4.77 4.43 18.60
C LEU A 45 -4.83 5.23 19.89
N TYR A 46 -4.74 4.56 21.02
CA TYR A 46 -4.75 5.17 22.34
C TYR A 46 -3.36 5.22 22.96
N LYS A 47 -2.63 4.09 22.99
CA LYS A 47 -1.25 4.00 23.48
C LYS A 47 -0.38 3.18 22.55
N VAL A 48 0.92 3.47 22.56
CA VAL A 48 1.97 2.64 21.98
C VAL A 48 3.04 2.41 23.03
N ASP A 49 3.32 1.15 23.36
CA ASP A 49 4.24 0.73 24.42
C ASP A 49 3.99 1.48 25.76
N GLY A 50 2.70 1.63 26.11
CA GLY A 50 2.26 2.32 27.32
C GLY A 50 2.27 3.85 27.26
N THR A 51 2.83 4.45 26.19
CA THR A 51 2.81 5.89 25.97
C THR A 51 1.51 6.31 25.30
N GLU A 52 0.79 7.26 25.88
CA GLU A 52 -0.42 7.83 25.32
C GLU A 52 -0.09 8.65 24.07
N VAL A 53 -0.83 8.39 22.98
CA VAL A 53 -0.54 8.98 21.65
C VAL A 53 -1.65 9.89 21.11
N ILE A 54 -2.72 10.10 21.88
CA ILE A 54 -3.77 11.06 21.52
C ILE A 54 -3.18 12.47 21.50
N GLY A 55 -3.41 13.19 20.41
CA GLY A 55 -2.88 14.54 20.20
C GLY A 55 -1.40 14.60 19.80
N MET A 56 -0.72 13.45 19.70
CA MET A 56 0.63 13.38 19.18
C MET A 56 0.61 13.62 17.66
N ASP A 57 1.57 14.38 17.14
CA ASP A 57 1.73 14.56 15.69
C ASP A 57 1.86 13.20 14.97
N LEU A 58 1.15 13.03 13.84
CA LEU A 58 1.09 11.76 13.13
C LEU A 58 2.46 11.29 12.65
N SER A 59 3.29 12.21 12.14
CA SER A 59 4.63 11.86 11.65
C SER A 59 5.52 11.41 12.81
N LEU A 60 5.43 12.09 13.95
CA LEU A 60 6.13 11.70 15.17
C LEU A 60 5.68 10.32 15.65
N LEU A 61 4.36 10.08 15.71
CA LEU A 61 3.78 8.80 16.10
C LEU A 61 4.31 7.66 15.19
N VAL A 62 4.22 7.87 13.89
CA VAL A 62 4.62 6.83 12.92
C VAL A 62 6.12 6.58 12.98
N ASN A 63 6.95 7.62 12.92
CA ASN A 63 8.39 7.46 12.78
C ASN A 63 9.10 7.03 14.07
N ASN A 64 8.61 7.48 15.25
CA ASN A 64 9.32 7.25 16.51
C ASN A 64 8.69 6.14 17.37
N TYR A 65 7.43 5.77 17.13
CA TYR A 65 6.72 4.78 17.95
C TYR A 65 6.27 3.56 17.15
N VAL A 66 5.73 3.74 15.93
CA VAL A 66 5.20 2.63 15.14
C VAL A 66 6.29 1.94 14.33
N LYS A 67 7.10 2.70 13.60
CA LYS A 67 8.27 2.16 12.90
C LYS A 67 9.35 1.75 13.91
N GLY A 68 10.23 0.84 13.51
CA GLY A 68 11.33 0.41 14.35
C GLY A 68 12.17 -0.66 13.69
N GLU A 69 13.05 -1.28 14.48
CA GLU A 69 13.92 -2.36 14.02
C GLU A 69 13.11 -3.61 13.65
N GLU A 70 13.54 -4.28 12.60
CA GLU A 70 12.98 -5.56 12.18
C GLU A 70 13.03 -6.57 13.32
N GLY A 71 11.92 -7.29 13.53
CA GLY A 71 11.80 -8.29 14.59
C GLY A 71 11.53 -7.71 15.97
N SER A 72 11.57 -6.39 16.15
CA SER A 72 11.20 -5.78 17.44
C SER A 72 9.68 -5.84 17.65
N GLN A 73 9.28 -6.00 18.89
CA GLN A 73 7.87 -6.00 19.29
C GLN A 73 7.40 -4.60 19.69
N LEU A 74 6.13 -4.34 19.48
CA LEU A 74 5.44 -3.22 20.09
C LEU A 74 4.05 -3.65 20.54
N THR A 75 3.53 -2.98 21.57
CA THR A 75 2.16 -3.16 22.02
C THR A 75 1.37 -1.90 21.74
N ILE A 76 0.29 -2.03 20.97
CA ILE A 76 -0.62 -0.93 20.68
C ILE A 76 -1.90 -1.16 21.48
N THR A 77 -2.29 -0.17 22.27
CA THR A 77 -3.62 -0.11 22.87
C THR A 77 -4.53 0.62 21.89
N VAL A 78 -5.53 -0.05 21.36
CA VAL A 78 -6.55 0.54 20.51
C VAL A 78 -7.87 0.65 21.26
N TYR A 79 -8.65 1.69 20.94
CA TYR A 79 -10.06 1.78 21.29
C TYR A 79 -10.89 1.35 20.08
N ARG A 80 -11.75 0.37 20.28
CA ARG A 80 -12.64 -0.19 19.25
C ARG A 80 -14.07 0.20 19.52
N GLU A 81 -14.58 1.17 18.75
CA GLU A 81 -15.90 1.76 18.94
C GLU A 81 -17.03 0.71 18.90
N ASN A 82 -16.97 -0.25 17.97
CA ASN A 82 -18.01 -1.27 17.82
C ASN A 82 -18.22 -2.17 19.05
N SER A 83 -17.20 -2.35 19.86
CA SER A 83 -17.25 -3.15 21.09
C SER A 83 -17.16 -2.31 22.36
N ASP A 84 -16.92 -1.00 22.23
CA ASP A 84 -16.67 -0.07 23.35
C ASP A 84 -15.57 -0.56 24.29
N GLU A 85 -14.48 -1.09 23.72
CA GLU A 85 -13.40 -1.72 24.48
C GLU A 85 -12.03 -1.18 24.09
N TYR A 86 -11.15 -1.12 25.10
CA TYR A 86 -9.72 -0.98 24.87
C TYR A 86 -9.08 -2.36 24.76
N LYS A 87 -8.24 -2.53 23.74
CA LYS A 87 -7.49 -3.78 23.50
C LYS A 87 -6.01 -3.49 23.38
N ASP A 88 -5.22 -4.25 24.15
CA ASP A 88 -3.77 -4.30 23.97
C ASP A 88 -3.45 -5.38 22.94
N ILE A 89 -2.80 -4.96 21.86
CA ILE A 89 -2.43 -5.82 20.73
C ILE A 89 -0.92 -5.76 20.59
N THR A 90 -0.25 -6.88 20.83
CA THR A 90 1.19 -7.00 20.64
C THR A 90 1.48 -7.60 19.27
N LEU A 91 2.39 -6.96 18.53
CA LEU A 91 2.80 -7.39 17.21
C LEU A 91 4.30 -7.19 17.01
N THR A 92 4.85 -7.88 16.02
CA THR A 92 6.28 -7.84 15.69
C THR A 92 6.47 -7.05 14.42
N ARG A 93 7.37 -6.06 14.45
CA ARG A 93 7.71 -5.26 13.27
C ARG A 93 8.44 -6.11 12.26
N ARG A 94 8.06 -5.97 11.01
CA ARG A 94 8.77 -6.56 9.90
C ARG A 94 8.75 -5.65 8.67
N PRO A 95 9.60 -5.89 7.66
CA PRO A 95 9.51 -5.19 6.39
C PRO A 95 8.09 -5.28 5.84
N ILE A 96 7.53 -4.15 5.46
CA ILE A 96 6.20 -4.06 4.87
C ILE A 96 6.36 -3.84 3.38
N ASP A 97 5.98 -4.82 2.61
CA ASP A 97 5.81 -4.65 1.17
C ASP A 97 4.48 -3.95 0.94
N VAL A 98 4.56 -2.67 0.60
CA VAL A 98 3.36 -1.90 0.26
C VAL A 98 2.81 -2.45 -1.05
N GLN A 99 1.62 -3.07 -0.98
CA GLN A 99 0.94 -3.54 -2.17
C GLN A 99 0.26 -2.36 -2.86
N THR A 100 0.92 -1.80 -3.87
CA THR A 100 0.41 -0.69 -4.67
C THR A 100 -0.42 -1.17 -5.85
N VAL A 101 -0.29 -2.44 -6.23
CA VAL A 101 -0.95 -3.07 -7.36
C VAL A 101 -1.76 -4.27 -6.92
N SER A 102 -3.01 -4.32 -7.29
CA SER A 102 -3.88 -5.50 -7.13
C SER A 102 -4.55 -5.85 -8.46
N GLY A 103 -4.91 -7.10 -8.65
CA GLY A 103 -5.55 -7.51 -9.90
C GLY A 103 -6.20 -8.87 -9.82
N LYS A 104 -7.10 -9.12 -10.75
CA LYS A 104 -7.85 -10.37 -10.89
C LYS A 104 -8.37 -10.56 -12.30
N MET A 105 -8.69 -11.77 -12.67
CA MET A 105 -9.51 -12.04 -13.86
C MET A 105 -10.96 -11.61 -13.59
N LEU A 106 -11.59 -10.91 -14.53
CA LEU A 106 -13.03 -10.59 -14.50
C LEU A 106 -13.84 -11.67 -15.23
N ASP A 107 -13.26 -12.25 -16.26
CA ASP A 107 -13.78 -13.41 -17.01
C ASP A 107 -12.59 -14.24 -17.55
N GLU A 108 -12.84 -15.16 -18.47
CA GLU A 108 -11.81 -16.07 -19.03
C GLU A 108 -10.72 -15.34 -19.84
N GLU A 109 -10.97 -14.10 -20.28
CA GLU A 109 -10.05 -13.35 -21.16
C GLU A 109 -9.72 -11.94 -20.69
N ILE A 110 -10.46 -11.38 -19.73
CA ILE A 110 -10.29 -10.00 -19.28
C ILE A 110 -9.67 -9.96 -17.89
N GLY A 111 -8.45 -9.43 -17.83
CA GLY A 111 -7.80 -9.07 -16.57
C GLY A 111 -8.17 -7.65 -16.13
N TYR A 112 -8.17 -7.44 -14.83
CA TYR A 112 -8.35 -6.14 -14.20
C TYR A 112 -7.20 -5.91 -13.24
N ILE A 113 -6.53 -4.75 -13.36
CA ILE A 113 -5.47 -4.33 -12.46
C ILE A 113 -5.81 -2.95 -11.92
N SER A 114 -5.78 -2.79 -10.61
CA SER A 114 -5.90 -1.51 -9.91
C SER A 114 -4.53 -1.09 -9.37
N VAL A 115 -4.16 0.17 -9.62
CA VAL A 115 -2.93 0.78 -9.09
C VAL A 115 -3.34 1.88 -8.12
N ALA A 116 -3.11 1.63 -6.83
CA ALA A 116 -3.52 2.54 -5.76
C ALA A 116 -2.62 3.78 -5.67
N GLU A 117 -1.33 3.62 -5.93
CA GLU A 117 -0.35 4.69 -5.96
C GLU A 117 0.87 4.28 -6.81
N PHE A 118 1.67 5.26 -7.22
CA PHE A 118 2.93 5.01 -7.90
C PHE A 118 4.09 5.18 -6.91
N ASP A 119 4.75 4.06 -6.60
CA ASP A 119 5.93 3.98 -5.76
C ASP A 119 7.01 3.15 -6.48
N ARG A 120 8.19 3.04 -5.91
CA ARG A 120 9.33 2.28 -6.48
C ARG A 120 8.98 0.82 -6.78
N VAL A 121 8.14 0.21 -5.95
CA VAL A 121 7.73 -1.20 -6.09
C VAL A 121 6.59 -1.39 -7.10
N THR A 122 5.89 -0.33 -7.50
CA THR A 122 4.69 -0.42 -8.34
C THR A 122 4.97 -1.04 -9.70
N ALA A 123 6.10 -0.69 -10.33
CA ALA A 123 6.46 -1.21 -11.65
C ALA A 123 6.68 -2.73 -11.63
N ASP A 124 7.40 -3.23 -10.62
CA ASP A 124 7.68 -4.66 -10.47
C ASP A 124 6.40 -5.44 -10.09
N GLN A 125 5.59 -4.91 -9.18
CA GLN A 125 4.31 -5.49 -8.83
C GLN A 125 3.35 -5.54 -10.01
N PHE A 126 3.30 -4.47 -10.82
CA PHE A 126 2.46 -4.40 -12.00
C PHE A 126 2.88 -5.43 -13.05
N LYS A 127 4.18 -5.55 -13.31
CA LYS A 127 4.73 -6.56 -14.21
C LYS A 127 4.39 -7.98 -13.74
N SER A 128 4.65 -8.28 -12.47
CA SER A 128 4.35 -9.59 -11.89
C SER A 128 2.86 -9.92 -11.98
N LYS A 129 1.99 -8.93 -11.76
CA LYS A 129 0.53 -9.13 -11.85
C LYS A 129 0.07 -9.36 -13.30
N ILE A 130 0.67 -8.69 -14.29
CA ILE A 130 0.40 -8.98 -15.71
C ILE A 130 0.80 -10.41 -16.06
N GLU A 131 2.00 -10.83 -15.66
CA GLU A 131 2.50 -12.20 -15.94
C GLU A 131 1.59 -13.26 -15.30
N GLU A 132 1.12 -13.04 -14.07
CA GLU A 132 0.15 -13.91 -13.39
C GLU A 132 -1.16 -14.02 -14.19
N LEU A 133 -1.79 -12.90 -14.54
CA LEU A 133 -3.06 -12.88 -15.26
C LEU A 133 -2.92 -13.44 -16.70
N GLN A 134 -1.79 -13.24 -17.35
CA GLN A 134 -1.50 -13.88 -18.64
C GLN A 134 -1.41 -15.38 -18.52
N GLY A 135 -0.82 -15.89 -17.42
CA GLY A 135 -0.82 -17.33 -17.12
C GLY A 135 -2.21 -17.91 -16.88
N GLU A 136 -3.16 -17.08 -16.44
CA GLU A 136 -4.58 -17.43 -16.27
C GLU A 136 -5.40 -17.31 -17.57
N GLY A 137 -4.81 -16.83 -18.66
CA GLY A 137 -5.46 -16.74 -19.97
C GLY A 137 -5.89 -15.34 -20.38
N MET A 138 -5.42 -14.29 -19.67
CA MET A 138 -5.74 -12.91 -20.01
C MET A 138 -5.31 -12.57 -21.45
N LYS A 139 -6.22 -12.00 -22.22
CA LYS A 139 -6.00 -11.45 -23.57
C LYS A 139 -6.25 -9.93 -23.63
N ARG A 140 -7.02 -9.40 -22.69
CA ARG A 140 -7.38 -7.99 -22.60
C ARG A 140 -7.21 -7.50 -21.17
N LEU A 141 -6.80 -6.25 -20.99
CA LEU A 141 -6.52 -5.69 -19.68
C LEU A 141 -7.29 -4.39 -19.46
N ILE A 142 -7.91 -4.27 -18.30
CA ILE A 142 -8.46 -3.02 -17.77
C ILE A 142 -7.53 -2.55 -16.64
N ILE A 143 -7.04 -1.31 -16.77
CA ILE A 143 -6.23 -0.66 -15.74
C ILE A 143 -7.08 0.40 -15.04
N ASP A 144 -7.19 0.29 -13.72
CA ASP A 144 -7.93 1.22 -12.87
C ASP A 144 -6.97 2.10 -12.07
N LEU A 145 -6.98 3.39 -12.36
CA LEU A 145 -6.19 4.42 -11.68
C LEU A 145 -7.05 5.35 -10.82
N ARG A 146 -8.31 5.01 -10.58
CA ARG A 146 -9.20 5.82 -9.73
C ARG A 146 -8.67 5.84 -8.31
N ASN A 147 -8.75 7.02 -7.69
CA ASN A 147 -8.22 7.30 -6.35
C ASN A 147 -6.69 7.19 -6.22
N ASN A 148 -5.96 7.09 -7.32
CA ASN A 148 -4.52 7.22 -7.31
C ASN A 148 -4.17 8.72 -7.22
N PRO A 149 -3.51 9.20 -6.15
CA PRO A 149 -3.25 10.63 -5.95
C PRO A 149 -2.28 11.21 -6.98
N LEU A 150 -1.43 10.38 -7.58
CA LEU A 150 -0.51 10.74 -8.66
C LEU A 150 -1.06 10.37 -10.05
N GLY A 151 -2.34 10.03 -10.12
CA GLY A 151 -3.01 9.51 -11.30
C GLY A 151 -2.93 10.39 -12.54
N ALA A 152 -3.90 10.28 -13.39
CA ALA A 152 -4.10 10.81 -14.75
C ALA A 152 -3.22 11.95 -15.34
N PRO A 153 -2.73 12.98 -14.65
CA PRO A 153 -1.90 14.00 -15.34
C PRO A 153 -0.47 13.56 -15.61
N PHE A 154 0.03 12.50 -14.99
CA PHE A 154 1.43 12.08 -15.07
C PHE A 154 1.66 10.72 -15.76
N VAL A 155 0.61 10.07 -16.21
CA VAL A 155 0.72 8.82 -16.97
C VAL A 155 0.75 9.15 -18.44
N ARG A 156 1.92 9.01 -19.06
CA ARG A 156 2.04 9.04 -20.51
C ARG A 156 1.83 7.62 -21.03
N VAL A 157 0.71 7.38 -21.69
CA VAL A 157 0.46 6.15 -22.44
C VAL A 157 1.09 6.31 -23.81
N SER A 158 2.15 5.57 -24.11
CA SER A 158 2.70 5.47 -25.44
C SER A 158 2.36 4.10 -26.03
N GLU A 159 1.60 4.09 -27.12
CA GLU A 159 1.43 2.89 -27.93
C GLU A 159 2.67 2.74 -28.81
N GLN A 160 3.45 1.68 -28.59
CA GLN A 160 4.47 1.27 -29.55
C GLN A 160 3.95 0.04 -30.29
N PRO A 161 3.95 0.07 -31.62
CA PRO A 161 3.64 -1.13 -32.39
C PRO A 161 4.71 -2.18 -32.11
N ALA A 162 4.27 -3.39 -31.75
CA ALA A 162 5.16 -4.50 -31.52
C ALA A 162 5.95 -4.81 -32.82
N VAL A 163 7.26 -4.65 -32.76
CA VAL A 163 8.17 -5.07 -33.83
C VAL A 163 8.49 -6.54 -33.63
N GLY A 164 7.66 -7.43 -34.13
CA GLY A 164 7.92 -8.87 -34.09
C GLY A 164 6.78 -9.68 -34.70
N ARG A 165 7.14 -10.56 -35.60
CA ARG A 165 6.23 -11.37 -36.39
C ARG A 165 5.35 -12.27 -35.52
N ASN A 166 4.04 -12.23 -35.71
CA ASN A 166 3.01 -13.17 -35.26
C ASN A 166 2.61 -13.14 -33.79
N LEU A 167 2.31 -11.96 -33.27
CA LEU A 167 1.34 -11.83 -32.19
C LEU A 167 0.34 -10.76 -32.63
N GLU A 168 -0.86 -11.19 -32.96
CA GLU A 168 -1.96 -10.31 -33.30
C GLU A 168 -2.24 -9.41 -32.07
N ASP A 169 -2.08 -8.10 -32.27
CA ASP A 169 -2.54 -7.02 -31.38
C ASP A 169 -2.01 -6.99 -29.92
N VAL A 170 -0.72 -7.08 -29.70
CA VAL A 170 -0.14 -6.68 -28.43
C VAL A 170 0.20 -5.19 -28.46
N HIS A 171 -0.67 -4.37 -27.87
CA HIS A 171 -0.35 -2.97 -27.59
C HIS A 171 0.57 -2.92 -26.37
N THR A 172 1.80 -2.44 -26.55
CA THR A 172 2.70 -2.19 -25.42
C THR A 172 2.35 -0.83 -24.82
N ILE A 173 1.86 -0.84 -23.58
CA ILE A 173 1.63 0.37 -22.80
C ILE A 173 2.89 0.60 -21.96
N SER A 174 3.61 1.68 -22.23
CA SER A 174 4.72 2.11 -21.39
C SER A 174 4.22 3.17 -20.42
N LEU A 175 4.36 2.91 -19.13
CA LEU A 175 4.09 3.87 -18.07
C LEU A 175 5.42 4.53 -17.68
N GLU A 176 5.60 5.79 -18.08
CA GLU A 176 6.75 6.59 -17.66
C GLU A 176 6.33 7.51 -16.51
N VAL A 177 7.00 7.38 -15.38
CA VAL A 177 6.91 8.35 -14.27
C VAL A 177 8.04 9.36 -14.48
N PRO A 178 7.77 10.66 -14.62
CA PRO A 178 8.81 11.69 -14.78
C PRO A 178 9.76 11.67 -13.57
N ALA A 179 11.08 11.66 -13.84
CA ALA A 179 12.14 11.55 -12.83
C ALA A 179 12.16 12.73 -11.84
N ASP A 180 11.63 13.86 -12.23
CA ASP A 180 11.57 15.10 -11.44
C ASP A 180 10.56 15.07 -10.27
N HIS A 181 9.71 14.05 -10.19
CA HIS A 181 8.77 13.88 -9.08
C HIS A 181 9.29 12.95 -7.97
N LEU A 182 10.43 12.28 -8.20
CA LEU A 182 11.05 11.40 -7.19
C LEU A 182 11.95 12.17 -6.21
N GLU A 183 12.31 13.42 -6.50
CA GLU A 183 13.23 14.24 -5.67
C GLU A 183 12.54 15.11 -4.60
N ASN A 184 11.21 15.17 -4.53
CA ASN A 184 10.50 16.11 -3.65
C ASN A 184 9.84 15.47 -2.42
N GLN A 185 10.27 14.29 -2.02
CA GLN A 185 9.89 13.67 -0.74
C GLN A 185 11.14 13.38 0.10
N GLY A 186 11.87 14.45 0.44
CA GLY A 186 12.96 14.48 1.42
C GLY A 186 12.48 15.10 2.72
#